data_9302a2c51b3d2be4efba7c00023f5110
#
_entry.id   9302a2c51b3d2be4efba7c00023f5110
#
_cell.length_a   1.000
_cell.length_b   1.000
_cell.length_c   1.000
_cell.angle_alpha   90.00
_cell.angle_beta   90.00
_cell.angle_gamma   90.00
#
_symmetry.space_group_name_H-M   'P 1'
#
loop_
_entity.id
_entity.type
_entity.pdbx_description
1 polymer ?
#
loop_
_entity_poly.entity_id
_entity_poly.type
_entity_poly.pdbx_seq_one_letter_code
_entity_poly.pdbx_strand_id
1 'polypeptide(L)'
;MNEPSPEHRVVESRLSLSDEYVVAPLAEVDPEIDRVLRRELERQRNTLEMIASENFVPQAVLEAVGSVFTNKYAEGYPGKRYYGGCQEVDVAEQLAIERARDLFGAEHVNVQPHAGAQANNAAYMALLEPGDALGI
;
A
#
# COMPACT_ATOMS: atom_id res chain seq x y z
N MET A 1 -2.75 36.40 -27.20
CA MET A 1 -2.07 35.87 -26.01
C MET A 1 -3.16 35.23 -25.16
N ASN A 2 -3.21 33.92 -25.14
CA ASN A 2 -4.20 33.19 -24.33
C ASN A 2 -3.65 33.10 -22.89
N GLU A 3 -4.37 33.68 -21.94
CA GLU A 3 -4.08 33.41 -20.53
C GLU A 3 -4.32 31.93 -20.23
N PRO A 4 -3.42 31.27 -19.48
CA PRO A 4 -3.61 29.88 -19.10
C PRO A 4 -4.84 29.75 -18.18
N SER A 5 -5.58 28.64 -18.33
CA SER A 5 -6.79 28.37 -17.56
C SER A 5 -6.50 28.29 -16.05
N PRO A 6 -7.50 28.52 -15.18
CA PRO A 6 -7.32 28.47 -13.72
C PRO A 6 -6.76 27.15 -13.20
N GLU A 7 -6.98 26.06 -13.93
CA GLU A 7 -6.47 24.72 -13.59
C GLU A 7 -4.94 24.62 -13.70
N HIS A 8 -4.33 25.31 -14.65
CA HIS A 8 -2.85 25.35 -14.77
C HIS A 8 -2.17 26.13 -13.64
N ARG A 9 -2.84 27.16 -13.09
CA ARG A 9 -2.28 27.92 -11.95
C ARG A 9 -2.24 27.13 -10.65
N VAL A 10 -3.14 26.18 -10.46
CA VAL A 10 -3.18 25.33 -9.25
C VAL A 10 -2.05 24.30 -9.23
N VAL A 11 -1.61 23.85 -10.40
CA VAL A 11 -0.49 22.90 -10.53
C VAL A 11 0.85 23.58 -10.22
N GLU A 12 1.07 24.79 -10.72
CA GLU A 12 2.32 25.53 -10.44
C GLU A 12 2.47 25.92 -8.96
N SER A 13 1.38 26.18 -8.24
CA SER A 13 1.45 26.52 -6.82
C SER A 13 1.75 25.34 -5.88
N ARG A 14 1.55 24.10 -6.34
CA ARG A 14 1.90 22.89 -5.57
C ARG A 14 3.36 22.46 -5.71
N LEU A 15 4.07 22.98 -6.68
CA LEU A 15 5.49 22.69 -6.95
C LEU A 15 6.46 23.63 -6.22
N SER A 16 6.00 24.40 -5.23
CA SER A 16 6.84 25.32 -4.47
C SER A 16 7.52 24.72 -3.22
N LEU A 17 7.36 23.42 -2.96
CA LEU A 17 8.34 22.69 -2.17
C LEU A 17 9.58 22.58 -3.07
N SER A 18 10.75 23.03 -2.60
CA SER A 18 11.98 22.94 -3.39
C SER A 18 12.11 21.51 -3.93
N ASP A 19 12.42 21.38 -5.22
CA ASP A 19 12.63 20.06 -5.85
C ASP A 19 13.62 19.21 -5.04
N GLU A 20 14.55 19.85 -4.37
CA GLU A 20 15.53 19.30 -3.45
C GLU A 20 14.90 18.53 -2.26
N TYR A 21 13.86 19.07 -1.63
CA TYR A 21 13.17 18.37 -0.53
C TYR A 21 12.35 17.17 -1.02
N VAL A 22 11.70 17.29 -2.18
CA VAL A 22 10.83 16.22 -2.72
C VAL A 22 11.62 14.99 -3.15
N VAL A 23 12.87 15.14 -3.58
CA VAL A 23 13.74 14.07 -4.05
C VAL A 23 14.83 13.67 -3.06
N ALA A 24 14.96 14.38 -1.95
CA ALA A 24 15.99 14.09 -0.96
C ALA A 24 15.80 12.69 -0.34
N PRO A 25 16.87 11.90 -0.21
CA PRO A 25 16.80 10.60 0.44
C PRO A 25 16.55 10.74 1.95
N LEU A 26 15.98 9.69 2.55
CA LEU A 26 15.66 9.68 3.99
C LEU A 26 16.88 10.04 4.86
N ALA A 27 18.06 9.58 4.49
CA ALA A 27 19.30 9.86 5.24
C ALA A 27 19.62 11.36 5.37
N GLU A 28 19.15 12.19 4.45
CA GLU A 28 19.34 13.64 4.48
C GLU A 28 18.18 14.34 5.20
N VAL A 29 16.94 13.87 5.01
CA VAL A 29 15.75 14.48 5.61
C VAL A 29 15.59 14.10 7.07
N ASP A 30 15.82 12.82 7.41
CA ASP A 30 15.71 12.29 8.78
C ASP A 30 16.81 11.25 9.05
N PRO A 31 18.02 11.70 9.38
CA PRO A 31 19.14 10.80 9.67
C PRO A 31 18.95 9.94 10.93
N GLU A 32 18.01 10.31 11.80
CA GLU A 32 17.72 9.51 13.00
C GLU A 32 16.90 8.26 12.62
N ILE A 33 15.89 8.41 11.80
CA ILE A 33 15.10 7.27 11.29
C ILE A 33 15.95 6.42 10.33
N ASP A 34 16.77 7.00 9.47
CA ASP A 34 17.68 6.21 8.61
C ASP A 34 18.59 5.30 9.46
N ARG A 35 19.16 5.82 10.57
CA ARG A 35 19.96 5.00 11.50
C ARG A 35 19.16 3.89 12.17
N VAL A 36 17.90 4.14 12.51
CA VAL A 36 17.01 3.10 13.08
C VAL A 36 16.78 1.98 12.08
N LEU A 37 16.45 2.32 10.83
CA LEU A 37 16.22 1.32 9.77
C LEU A 37 17.48 0.48 9.50
N ARG A 38 18.66 1.08 9.47
CA ARG A 38 19.92 0.35 9.29
C ARG A 38 20.19 -0.61 10.44
N ARG A 39 19.96 -0.19 11.69
CA ARG A 39 20.11 -1.08 12.87
C ARG A 39 19.10 -2.23 12.85
N GLU A 40 17.88 -1.98 12.43
CA GLU A 40 16.89 -3.04 12.28
C GLU A 40 17.27 -4.04 11.18
N LEU A 41 17.80 -3.56 10.05
CA LEU A 41 18.34 -4.43 9.02
C LEU A 41 19.50 -5.31 9.54
N GLU A 42 20.40 -4.73 10.34
CA GLU A 42 21.48 -5.49 10.99
C GLU A 42 20.93 -6.52 11.99
N ARG A 43 19.92 -6.14 12.78
CA ARG A 43 19.28 -7.08 13.70
C ARG A 43 18.71 -8.28 12.92
N GLN A 44 17.96 -8.03 11.87
CA GLN A 44 17.36 -9.10 11.06
C GLN A 44 18.41 -10.01 10.40
N ARG A 45 19.56 -9.46 9.99
CA ARG A 45 20.67 -10.24 9.40
C ARG A 45 21.43 -11.10 10.39
N ASN A 46 21.50 -10.66 11.64
CA ASN A 46 22.37 -11.26 12.66
C ASN A 46 21.62 -12.07 13.72
N THR A 47 20.29 -12.12 13.65
CA THR A 47 19.45 -12.88 14.59
C THR A 47 18.57 -13.88 13.86
N LEU A 48 18.26 -14.97 14.53
CA LEU A 48 17.27 -15.94 14.04
C LEU A 48 15.88 -15.48 14.46
N GLU A 49 15.00 -15.34 13.48
CA GLU A 49 13.59 -15.07 13.72
C GLU A 49 12.84 -16.39 13.90
N MET A 50 12.22 -16.56 15.09
CA MET A 50 11.52 -17.79 15.46
C MET A 50 10.00 -17.62 15.47
N ILE A 51 9.49 -16.43 15.13
CA ILE A 51 8.05 -16.16 15.05
C ILE A 51 7.55 -16.57 13.67
N ALA A 52 6.73 -17.61 13.60
CA ALA A 52 6.29 -18.21 12.34
C ALA A 52 5.51 -17.23 11.41
N SER A 53 4.90 -16.19 11.98
CA SER A 53 4.18 -15.14 11.22
C SER A 53 5.08 -14.03 10.68
N GLU A 54 6.36 -14.00 11.03
CA GLU A 54 7.33 -12.97 10.59
C GLU A 54 8.18 -13.49 9.44
N ASN A 55 7.66 -13.40 8.22
CA ASN A 55 8.43 -13.77 7.02
C ASN A 55 9.14 -12.55 6.43
N PHE A 56 10.39 -12.74 5.99
CA PHE A 56 11.14 -11.69 5.30
C PHE A 56 10.54 -11.44 3.91
N VAL A 57 10.21 -10.18 3.63
CA VAL A 57 9.70 -9.79 2.32
C VAL A 57 10.85 -9.53 1.33
N PRO A 58 10.70 -9.91 0.05
CA PRO A 58 11.65 -9.56 -1.00
C PRO A 58 11.77 -8.05 -1.19
N GLN A 59 12.93 -7.59 -1.67
CA GLN A 59 13.18 -6.17 -1.99
C GLN A 59 12.10 -5.58 -2.91
N ALA A 60 11.63 -6.33 -3.90
CA ALA A 60 10.57 -5.90 -4.81
C ALA A 60 9.25 -5.55 -4.09
N VAL A 61 8.94 -6.24 -2.99
CA VAL A 61 7.76 -5.90 -2.18
C VAL A 61 7.96 -4.59 -1.44
N LEU A 62 9.15 -4.35 -0.87
CA LEU A 62 9.49 -3.09 -0.21
C LEU A 62 9.41 -1.91 -1.19
N GLU A 63 9.92 -2.08 -2.41
CA GLU A 63 9.86 -1.07 -3.48
C GLU A 63 8.40 -0.77 -3.90
N ALA A 64 7.56 -1.78 -4.02
CA ALA A 64 6.16 -1.60 -4.37
C ALA A 64 5.37 -0.88 -3.27
N VAL A 65 5.57 -1.28 -2.00
CA VAL A 65 4.87 -0.69 -0.84
C VAL A 65 5.29 0.77 -0.61
N GLY A 66 6.58 1.09 -0.76
CA GLY A 66 7.12 2.44 -0.63
C GLY A 66 7.07 3.28 -1.91
N SER A 67 6.14 3.01 -2.82
CA SER A 67 6.07 3.67 -4.12
C SER A 67 5.18 4.91 -4.13
N VAL A 68 5.13 5.59 -5.28
CA VAL A 68 4.28 6.76 -5.52
C VAL A 68 2.77 6.50 -5.35
N PHE A 69 2.35 5.25 -5.30
CA PHE A 69 0.97 4.89 -4.94
C PHE A 69 0.56 5.39 -3.55
N THR A 70 1.51 5.62 -2.65
CA THR A 70 1.29 6.25 -1.34
C THR A 70 0.59 7.62 -1.46
N ASN A 71 0.77 8.33 -2.56
CA ASN A 71 0.18 9.65 -2.80
C ASN A 71 -1.25 9.59 -3.33
N LYS A 72 -1.78 8.39 -3.66
CA LYS A 72 -3.06 8.28 -4.36
C LYS A 72 -4.16 7.69 -3.48
N TYR A 73 -5.17 8.49 -3.24
CA TYR A 73 -6.45 8.02 -2.72
C TYR A 73 -7.25 7.30 -3.81
N ALA A 74 -7.75 6.04 -3.51
CA ALA A 74 -8.43 5.19 -4.48
C ALA A 74 -9.63 4.46 -3.87
N GLU A 75 -10.48 5.20 -3.15
CA GLU A 75 -11.73 4.68 -2.60
C GLU A 75 -12.66 4.16 -3.71
N GLY A 76 -13.35 3.09 -3.44
CA GLY A 76 -14.19 2.36 -4.40
C GLY A 76 -13.47 1.14 -4.98
N TYR A 77 -13.93 0.65 -6.12
CA TYR A 77 -13.39 -0.54 -6.78
C TYR A 77 -12.87 -0.19 -8.19
N PRO A 78 -12.06 -1.03 -8.82
CA PRO A 78 -11.62 -0.83 -10.20
C PRO A 78 -12.77 -0.46 -11.13
N GLY A 79 -12.62 0.62 -11.88
CA GLY A 79 -13.65 1.17 -12.75
C GLY A 79 -14.85 1.84 -12.08
N LYS A 80 -14.89 1.86 -10.72
CA LYS A 80 -15.95 2.47 -9.90
C LYS A 80 -15.37 3.25 -8.72
N ARG A 81 -14.45 4.16 -8.99
CA ARG A 81 -13.77 5.00 -7.99
C ARG A 81 -14.57 6.27 -7.68
N TYR A 82 -14.42 6.77 -6.47
CA TYR A 82 -15.00 8.05 -6.07
C TYR A 82 -14.20 9.24 -6.61
N TYR A 83 -12.92 9.03 -6.97
CA TYR A 83 -12.01 10.09 -7.40
C TYR A 83 -11.39 9.76 -8.76
N GLY A 84 -11.02 10.81 -9.51
CA GLY A 84 -10.26 10.67 -10.76
C GLY A 84 -8.80 10.27 -10.53
N GLY A 85 -8.10 9.93 -11.61
CA GLY A 85 -6.66 9.61 -11.57
C GLY A 85 -6.32 8.23 -11.01
N CYS A 86 -7.26 7.28 -11.01
CA CYS A 86 -7.08 5.94 -10.45
C CYS A 86 -6.72 4.86 -11.50
N GLN A 87 -6.43 5.25 -12.73
CA GLN A 87 -6.20 4.30 -13.84
C GLN A 87 -5.10 3.29 -13.52
N GLU A 88 -3.96 3.74 -13.02
CA GLU A 88 -2.83 2.88 -12.68
C GLU A 88 -3.09 2.05 -11.40
N VAL A 89 -3.82 2.62 -10.45
CA VAL A 89 -4.26 1.89 -9.25
C VAL A 89 -5.24 0.77 -9.62
N ASP A 90 -6.14 1.02 -10.56
CA ASP A 90 -7.07 0.01 -11.08
C ASP A 90 -6.31 -1.17 -11.71
N VAL A 91 -5.27 -0.89 -12.49
CA VAL A 91 -4.41 -1.93 -13.07
C VAL A 91 -3.70 -2.73 -11.98
N ALA A 92 -3.12 -2.05 -10.98
CA ALA A 92 -2.41 -2.72 -9.89
C ALA A 92 -3.36 -3.61 -9.06
N GLU A 93 -4.55 -3.12 -8.72
CA GLU A 93 -5.54 -3.88 -7.97
C GLU A 93 -6.07 -5.06 -8.78
N GLN A 94 -6.36 -4.86 -10.06
CA GLN A 94 -6.82 -5.94 -10.95
C GLN A 94 -5.78 -7.05 -11.09
N LEU A 95 -4.49 -6.70 -11.26
CA LEU A 95 -3.40 -7.67 -11.29
C LEU A 95 -3.29 -8.45 -9.97
N ALA A 96 -3.48 -7.79 -8.83
CA ALA A 96 -3.46 -8.46 -7.54
C ALA A 96 -4.62 -9.45 -7.40
N ILE A 97 -5.83 -9.08 -7.82
CA ILE A 97 -7.01 -9.95 -7.84
C ILE A 97 -6.77 -11.17 -8.71
N GLU A 98 -6.30 -10.97 -9.95
CA GLU A 98 -6.06 -12.06 -10.90
C GLU A 98 -5.02 -13.04 -10.39
N ARG A 99 -3.88 -12.53 -9.90
CA ARG A 99 -2.81 -13.36 -9.34
C ARG A 99 -3.23 -14.14 -8.10
N ALA A 100 -4.03 -13.53 -7.23
CA ALA A 100 -4.58 -14.23 -6.06
C ALA A 100 -5.60 -15.29 -6.47
N ARG A 101 -6.45 -15.03 -7.47
CA ARG A 101 -7.36 -16.05 -8.01
C ARG A 101 -6.61 -17.24 -8.57
N ASP A 102 -5.57 -17.00 -9.35
CA ASP A 102 -4.75 -18.06 -9.94
C ASP A 102 -4.01 -18.87 -8.86
N LEU A 103 -3.42 -18.18 -7.87
CA LEU A 103 -2.65 -18.81 -6.80
C LEU A 103 -3.50 -19.72 -5.90
N PHE A 104 -4.70 -19.25 -5.56
CA PHE A 104 -5.59 -19.95 -4.60
C PHE A 104 -6.69 -20.76 -5.28
N GLY A 105 -6.83 -20.71 -6.61
CA GLY A 105 -7.92 -21.33 -7.33
C GLY A 105 -9.30 -20.79 -6.93
N ALA A 106 -9.37 -19.52 -6.53
CA ALA A 106 -10.59 -18.91 -6.03
C ALA A 106 -11.45 -18.33 -7.16
N GLU A 107 -12.77 -18.43 -7.02
CA GLU A 107 -13.71 -17.79 -7.98
C GLU A 107 -13.75 -16.26 -7.80
N HIS A 108 -13.70 -15.80 -6.55
CA HIS A 108 -13.75 -14.40 -6.16
C HIS A 108 -12.63 -14.04 -5.20
N VAL A 109 -12.05 -12.86 -5.38
CA VAL A 109 -10.99 -12.32 -4.52
C VAL A 109 -11.26 -10.86 -4.26
N ASN A 110 -11.09 -10.44 -3.01
CA ASN A 110 -11.03 -9.05 -2.60
C ASN A 110 -9.66 -8.80 -1.94
N VAL A 111 -8.89 -7.87 -2.51
CA VAL A 111 -7.53 -7.52 -2.05
C VAL A 111 -7.49 -6.21 -1.25
N GLN A 112 -8.65 -5.63 -0.91
CA GLN A 112 -8.73 -4.33 -0.23
C GLN A 112 -8.63 -4.36 1.31
N PRO A 113 -8.81 -5.48 2.04
CA PRO A 113 -8.62 -5.46 3.48
C PRO A 113 -7.24 -4.91 3.86
N HIS A 114 -7.20 -3.98 4.81
CA HIS A 114 -5.97 -3.31 5.24
C HIS A 114 -5.05 -4.22 6.07
N ALA A 115 -5.63 -5.25 6.68
CA ALA A 115 -4.92 -6.23 7.50
C ALA A 115 -5.65 -7.57 7.54
N GLY A 116 -4.94 -8.64 7.90
CA GLY A 116 -5.53 -9.96 8.11
C GLY A 116 -6.68 -9.95 9.14
N ALA A 117 -6.57 -9.16 10.19
CA ALA A 117 -7.65 -8.97 11.16
C ALA A 117 -8.93 -8.43 10.54
N GLN A 118 -8.84 -7.49 9.60
CA GLN A 118 -10.00 -6.96 8.89
C GLN A 118 -10.58 -8.00 7.91
N ALA A 119 -9.73 -8.75 7.21
CA ALA A 119 -10.17 -9.83 6.34
C ALA A 119 -10.88 -10.94 7.13
N ASN A 120 -10.34 -11.35 8.26
CA ASN A 120 -10.97 -12.31 9.16
C ASN A 120 -12.32 -11.80 9.68
N ASN A 121 -12.40 -10.53 10.07
CA ASN A 121 -13.63 -9.93 10.55
C ASN A 121 -14.73 -9.93 9.46
N ALA A 122 -14.37 -9.64 8.22
CA ALA A 122 -15.28 -9.73 7.10
C ALA A 122 -15.78 -11.17 6.86
N ALA A 123 -14.90 -12.17 6.99
CA ALA A 123 -15.25 -13.58 6.88
C ALA A 123 -16.20 -14.00 8.02
N TYR A 124 -15.92 -13.59 9.25
CA TYR A 124 -16.80 -13.88 10.39
C TYR A 124 -18.19 -13.27 10.20
N MET A 125 -18.26 -12.03 9.78
CA MET A 125 -19.53 -11.35 9.52
C MET A 125 -20.35 -12.02 8.41
N ALA A 126 -19.69 -12.69 7.46
CA ALA A 126 -20.35 -13.39 6.36
C ALA A 126 -20.82 -14.81 6.73
N LEU A 127 -20.17 -15.46 7.69
CA LEU A 127 -20.36 -16.89 7.97
C LEU A 127 -20.99 -17.20 9.34
N LEU A 128 -20.96 -16.24 10.28
CA LEU A 128 -21.32 -16.48 11.67
C LEU A 128 -22.41 -15.52 12.15
N GLU A 129 -23.22 -15.99 13.08
CA GLU A 129 -24.17 -15.19 13.85
C GLU A 129 -23.59 -14.85 15.24
N PRO A 130 -24.04 -13.76 15.88
CA PRO A 130 -23.65 -13.46 17.25
C PRO A 130 -23.96 -14.59 18.22
N GLY A 131 -22.93 -15.15 18.84
CA GLY A 131 -23.04 -16.29 19.77
C GLY A 131 -22.49 -17.60 19.22
N ASP A 132 -22.14 -17.67 17.95
CA ASP A 132 -21.48 -18.83 17.35
C ASP A 132 -20.09 -19.03 17.95
N ALA A 133 -19.68 -20.29 18.13
CA ALA A 133 -18.37 -20.65 18.65
C ALA A 133 -17.36 -20.85 17.49
N LEU A 134 -16.20 -20.21 17.62
CA LEU A 134 -15.04 -20.48 16.78
C LEU A 134 -14.18 -21.54 17.46
N GLY A 135 -13.96 -22.66 16.78
CA GLY A 135 -12.94 -23.63 17.17
C GLY A 135 -11.55 -23.06 16.88
N ILE A 136 -10.70 -22.94 17.90
CA ILE A 136 -9.30 -22.54 17.77
C ILE A 136 -8.45 -23.82 17.91
#